data_9d343ae60e1d43ee3525e23c06c1c8fc
#
_entry.id   9d343ae60e1d43ee3525e23c06c1c8fc
#
_cell.length_a   1.000
_cell.length_b   1.000
_cell.length_c   1.000
_cell.angle_alpha   90.00
_cell.angle_beta   90.00
_cell.angle_gamma   90.00
#
_symmetry.space_group_name_H-M   'P 1'
#
loop_
_entity.id
_entity.type
_entity.pdbx_description
1 polymer ?
#
loop_
_entity_poly.entity_id
_entity_poly.type
_entity_poly.pdbx_seq_one_letter_code
_entity_poly.pdbx_strand_id
1 'polypeptide(L)'
;LMTNALIKQKGKAPMYLQLLTDELSAQQKTISKATYSMYCFWTGEALFGKLNGVIRTTAGFEGGKEVVVVEYNPSIISKTELDKIAQSQKCVVSGGGSFRADATPKYYLSNSEYRVVPMTEIQKCRVNSALAEKQDPGAFLSARQIAFLKTSSRNCVSISLKDCW
;
A
#
# COMPACT_ATOMS: atom_id res chain seq x y z
N LEU A 1 12.05 -15.12 10.18
CA LEU A 1 12.13 -16.52 10.67
C LEU A 1 10.95 -17.35 10.19
N MET A 2 9.68 -16.95 10.40
CA MET A 2 8.49 -17.70 9.95
C MET A 2 8.41 -17.83 8.42
N THR A 3 8.72 -16.79 7.68
CA THR A 3 8.70 -16.78 6.21
C THR A 3 9.67 -17.81 5.63
N ASN A 4 10.89 -17.89 6.18
CA ASN A 4 11.89 -18.86 5.75
C ASN A 4 11.50 -20.32 6.05
N ALA A 5 10.82 -20.57 7.18
CA ALA A 5 10.32 -21.89 7.53
C ALA A 5 9.21 -22.34 6.56
N LEU A 6 8.30 -21.44 6.17
CA LEU A 6 7.22 -21.73 5.21
C LEU A 6 7.73 -21.96 3.78
N ILE A 7 8.77 -21.22 3.35
CA ILE A 7 9.43 -21.45 2.07
C ILE A 7 10.05 -22.84 2.03
N LYS A 8 10.70 -23.27 3.12
CA LYS A 8 11.28 -24.62 3.23
C LYS A 8 10.23 -25.74 3.12
N GLN A 9 9.01 -25.50 3.62
CA GLN A 9 7.94 -26.51 3.63
C GLN A 9 7.06 -26.51 2.38
N LYS A 10 6.83 -25.35 1.74
CA LYS A 10 5.85 -25.17 0.64
C LYS A 10 6.41 -24.53 -0.62
N GLY A 11 7.73 -24.32 -0.69
CA GLY A 11 8.41 -23.72 -1.85
C GLY A 11 8.21 -22.22 -2.03
N LYS A 12 7.11 -21.60 -1.52
CA LYS A 12 6.86 -20.15 -1.59
C LYS A 12 5.99 -19.69 -0.42
N ALA A 13 6.41 -18.64 0.25
CA ALA A 13 5.60 -18.03 1.30
C ALA A 13 4.34 -17.37 0.72
N PRO A 14 3.20 -17.41 1.42
CA PRO A 14 2.03 -16.62 1.07
C PRO A 14 2.37 -15.13 0.97
N MET A 15 1.72 -14.41 0.04
CA MET A 15 2.00 -13.01 -0.26
C MET A 15 1.88 -12.11 0.99
N TYR A 16 0.84 -12.31 1.81
CA TYR A 16 0.64 -11.51 3.03
C TYR A 16 1.80 -11.63 4.04
N LEU A 17 2.46 -12.80 4.13
CA LEU A 17 3.64 -12.96 4.99
C LEU A 17 4.87 -12.24 4.42
N GLN A 18 5.01 -12.18 3.11
CA GLN A 18 6.05 -11.37 2.48
C GLN A 18 5.84 -9.89 2.81
N LEU A 19 4.60 -9.38 2.69
CA LEU A 19 4.28 -8.00 3.02
C LEU A 19 4.55 -7.67 4.48
N LEU A 20 4.26 -8.58 5.41
CA LEU A 20 4.59 -8.41 6.83
C LEU A 20 6.10 -8.34 7.05
N THR A 21 6.87 -9.19 6.37
CA THR A 21 8.34 -9.16 6.43
C THR A 21 8.89 -7.83 5.89
N ASP A 22 8.33 -7.33 4.81
CA ASP A 22 8.71 -6.05 4.20
C ASP A 22 8.38 -4.88 5.14
N GLU A 23 7.20 -4.90 5.78
CA GLU A 23 6.80 -3.90 6.78
C GLU A 23 7.76 -3.86 7.98
N LEU A 24 8.07 -5.02 8.56
CA LEU A 24 9.01 -5.13 9.69
C LEU A 24 10.43 -4.69 9.30
N SER A 25 10.85 -5.03 8.09
CA SER A 25 12.15 -4.61 7.57
C SER A 25 12.20 -3.10 7.31
N ALA A 26 11.11 -2.49 6.88
CA ALA A 26 11.01 -1.05 6.64
C ALA A 26 11.15 -0.24 7.93
N GLN A 27 10.64 -0.75 9.06
CA GLN A 27 10.79 -0.11 10.37
C GLN A 27 12.25 0.00 10.84
N GLN A 28 13.14 -0.83 10.30
CA GLN A 28 14.56 -0.90 10.66
C GLN A 28 15.48 -0.22 9.64
N LYS A 29 14.96 0.30 8.53
CA LYS A 29 15.73 0.85 7.41
C LYS A 29 15.37 2.30 7.14
N THR A 30 16.30 3.00 6.46
CA THR A 30 16.03 4.34 5.94
C THR A 30 14.95 4.26 4.84
N ILE A 31 13.86 4.96 5.05
CA ILE A 31 12.79 5.14 4.06
C ILE A 31 13.02 6.46 3.33
N SER A 32 12.96 6.41 2.02
CA SER A 32 13.04 7.58 1.15
C SER A 32 11.65 8.01 0.70
N LYS A 33 11.53 9.28 0.30
CA LYS A 33 10.27 9.86 -0.20
C LYS A 33 10.48 10.45 -1.58
N ALA A 34 9.47 10.31 -2.43
CA ALA A 34 9.35 10.99 -3.71
C ALA A 34 7.91 11.50 -3.87
N THR A 35 7.76 12.66 -4.51
CA THR A 35 6.44 13.26 -4.76
C THR A 35 6.22 13.41 -6.26
N TYR A 36 5.05 13.01 -6.72
CA TYR A 36 4.67 13.06 -8.13
C TYR A 36 3.35 13.78 -8.29
N SER A 37 3.31 14.79 -9.17
CA SER A 37 2.09 15.48 -9.58
C SER A 37 1.44 14.75 -10.74
N MET A 38 0.11 14.67 -10.75
CA MET A 38 -0.66 13.96 -11.75
C MET A 38 -2.09 14.48 -11.85
N TYR A 39 -2.84 14.02 -12.85
CA TYR A 39 -4.22 14.42 -13.05
C TYR A 39 -5.16 13.89 -11.96
N CYS A 40 -4.94 12.66 -11.47
CA CYS A 40 -5.76 12.06 -10.42
C CYS A 40 -4.87 11.33 -9.41
N PHE A 41 -4.75 11.88 -8.21
CA PHE A 41 -3.89 11.34 -7.17
C PHE A 41 -4.35 9.98 -6.62
N TRP A 42 -5.63 9.65 -6.68
CA TRP A 42 -6.12 8.31 -6.31
C TRP A 42 -5.59 7.23 -7.26
N THR A 43 -5.55 7.54 -8.56
CA THR A 43 -4.90 6.67 -9.55
C THR A 43 -3.40 6.55 -9.26
N GLY A 44 -2.75 7.63 -8.85
CA GLY A 44 -1.36 7.62 -8.43
C GLY A 44 -1.11 6.75 -7.19
N GLU A 45 -1.97 6.82 -6.18
CA GLU A 45 -1.88 5.92 -5.03
C GLU A 45 -1.95 4.44 -5.45
N ALA A 46 -2.85 4.11 -6.37
CA ALA A 46 -2.97 2.76 -6.89
C ALA A 46 -1.77 2.35 -7.75
N LEU A 47 -1.27 3.25 -8.60
CA LEU A 47 -0.12 3.02 -9.47
C LEU A 47 1.13 2.66 -8.68
N PHE A 48 1.49 3.48 -7.69
CA PHE A 48 2.70 3.27 -6.89
C PHE A 48 2.48 2.25 -5.79
N GLY A 49 1.28 2.15 -5.25
CA GLY A 49 0.96 1.25 -4.14
C GLY A 49 1.14 -0.23 -4.44
N LYS A 50 1.10 -0.66 -5.71
CA LYS A 50 1.35 -2.05 -6.12
C LYS A 50 2.83 -2.42 -6.24
N LEU A 51 3.74 -1.44 -6.25
CA LEU A 51 5.15 -1.67 -6.51
C LEU A 51 5.85 -2.31 -5.33
N ASN A 52 6.69 -3.29 -5.62
CA ASN A 52 7.56 -3.86 -4.61
C ASN A 52 8.55 -2.81 -4.10
N GLY A 53 8.77 -2.74 -2.79
CA GLY A 53 9.59 -1.71 -2.16
C GLY A 53 8.85 -0.42 -1.78
N VAL A 54 7.63 -0.19 -2.28
CA VAL A 54 6.77 0.90 -1.80
C VAL A 54 6.09 0.49 -0.50
N ILE A 55 6.28 1.34 0.51
CA ILE A 55 5.80 1.13 1.89
C ILE A 55 4.47 1.84 2.12
N ARG A 56 4.39 3.10 1.66
CA ARG A 56 3.19 3.94 1.81
C ARG A 56 3.04 4.86 0.61
N THR A 57 1.80 5.12 0.25
CA THR A 57 1.43 6.21 -0.66
C THR A 57 0.47 7.15 0.07
N THR A 58 0.52 8.43 -0.21
CA THR A 58 -0.39 9.41 0.38
C THR A 58 -0.80 10.41 -0.67
N ALA A 59 -2.08 10.40 -1.03
CA ALA A 59 -2.69 11.37 -1.93
C ALA A 59 -2.84 12.72 -1.22
N GLY A 60 -2.73 13.81 -1.96
CA GLY A 60 -2.90 15.13 -1.41
C GLY A 60 -2.64 16.25 -2.42
N PHE A 61 -2.45 17.45 -1.89
CA PHE A 61 -2.26 18.65 -2.66
C PHE A 61 -0.93 19.33 -2.31
N GLU A 62 -0.22 19.80 -3.30
CA GLU A 62 0.98 20.62 -3.17
C GLU A 62 0.91 21.77 -4.18
N GLY A 63 0.92 23.01 -3.69
CA GLY A 63 0.79 24.20 -4.56
C GLY A 63 -0.47 24.21 -5.41
N GLY A 64 -1.58 23.68 -4.90
CA GLY A 64 -2.87 23.58 -5.62
C GLY A 64 -2.95 22.46 -6.66
N LYS A 65 -1.90 21.67 -6.84
CA LYS A 65 -1.87 20.52 -7.74
C LYS A 65 -2.12 19.22 -6.97
N GLU A 66 -2.76 18.26 -7.61
CA GLU A 66 -2.86 16.90 -7.11
C GLU A 66 -1.51 16.20 -7.15
N VAL A 67 -1.11 15.62 -6.02
CA VAL A 67 0.15 14.89 -5.89
C VAL A 67 -0.04 13.61 -5.10
N VAL A 68 0.88 12.65 -5.32
CA VAL A 68 1.06 11.50 -4.44
C VAL A 68 2.47 11.52 -3.87
N VAL A 69 2.56 11.40 -2.55
CA VAL A 69 3.82 11.15 -1.83
C VAL A 69 4.01 9.64 -1.74
N VAL A 70 5.15 9.16 -2.21
CA VAL A 70 5.55 7.75 -2.22
C VAL A 70 6.68 7.56 -1.23
N GLU A 71 6.44 6.79 -0.17
CA GLU A 71 7.47 6.34 0.77
C GLU A 71 7.94 4.96 0.33
N TYR A 72 9.23 4.77 0.16
CA TYR A 72 9.79 3.56 -0.40
C TYR A 72 11.12 3.16 0.23
N ASN A 73 11.44 1.87 0.16
CA ASN A 73 12.75 1.32 0.55
C ASN A 73 13.71 1.41 -0.64
N PRO A 74 14.74 2.29 -0.59
CA PRO A 74 15.66 2.48 -1.71
C PRO A 74 16.56 1.26 -1.97
N SER A 75 16.62 0.29 -1.06
CA SER A 75 17.32 -0.98 -1.29
C SER A 75 16.52 -1.98 -2.13
N ILE A 76 15.21 -1.72 -2.36
CA ILE A 76 14.32 -2.61 -3.14
C ILE A 76 13.91 -1.94 -4.46
N ILE A 77 13.56 -0.66 -4.42
CA ILE A 77 13.20 0.12 -5.61
C ILE A 77 13.91 1.46 -5.58
N SER A 78 14.57 1.82 -6.66
CA SER A 78 15.31 3.08 -6.76
C SER A 78 14.37 4.24 -7.13
N LYS A 79 14.79 5.48 -6.79
CA LYS A 79 14.08 6.68 -7.24
C LYS A 79 14.02 6.75 -8.78
N THR A 80 15.07 6.34 -9.47
CA THR A 80 15.12 6.32 -10.94
C THR A 80 14.06 5.39 -11.54
N GLU A 81 13.80 4.25 -10.92
CA GLU A 81 12.73 3.33 -11.36
C GLU A 81 11.35 3.95 -11.12
N LEU A 82 11.13 4.57 -9.96
CA LEU A 82 9.89 5.30 -9.68
C LEU A 82 9.67 6.43 -10.68
N ASP A 83 10.70 7.20 -11.00
CA ASP A 83 10.65 8.31 -11.97
C ASP A 83 10.27 7.81 -13.38
N LYS A 84 10.84 6.68 -13.82
CA LYS A 84 10.48 6.05 -15.11
C LYS A 84 9.02 5.60 -15.14
N ILE A 85 8.53 4.99 -14.06
CA ILE A 85 7.13 4.59 -13.94
C ILE A 85 6.23 5.82 -13.97
N ALA A 86 6.57 6.86 -13.22
CA ALA A 86 5.86 8.14 -13.22
C ALA A 86 5.76 8.74 -14.63
N GLN A 87 6.89 8.84 -15.33
CA GLN A 87 6.96 9.39 -16.68
C GLN A 87 6.10 8.59 -17.68
N SER A 88 6.08 7.25 -17.58
CA SER A 88 5.25 6.40 -18.45
C SER A 88 3.74 6.69 -18.29
N GLN A 89 3.34 7.22 -17.16
CA GLN A 89 1.96 7.60 -16.82
C GLN A 89 1.74 9.12 -16.88
N LYS A 90 2.66 9.87 -17.50
CA LYS A 90 2.62 11.33 -17.63
C LYS A 90 2.58 12.06 -16.28
N CYS A 91 3.08 11.44 -15.23
CA CYS A 91 3.27 12.07 -13.94
C CYS A 91 4.57 12.88 -13.96
N VAL A 92 4.59 13.99 -13.23
CA VAL A 92 5.74 14.90 -13.14
C VAL A 92 6.29 14.84 -11.72
N VAL A 93 7.63 14.77 -11.60
CA VAL A 93 8.28 14.89 -10.29
C VAL A 93 7.90 16.23 -9.68
N SER A 94 7.37 16.22 -8.47
CA SER A 94 7.01 17.39 -7.69
C SER A 94 7.80 17.37 -6.38
N GLY A 95 7.83 18.49 -5.70
CA GLY A 95 8.45 18.62 -4.39
C GLY A 95 8.89 20.06 -4.14
N GLY A 96 8.70 20.53 -2.91
CA GLY A 96 9.14 21.84 -2.47
C GLY A 96 8.01 22.79 -2.06
N GLY A 97 6.77 22.37 -2.18
CA GLY A 97 5.61 23.10 -1.66
C GLY A 97 5.11 22.54 -0.32
N SER A 98 4.17 23.27 0.29
CA SER A 98 3.44 22.78 1.47
C SER A 98 2.47 21.66 1.05
N PHE A 99 2.67 20.47 1.59
CA PHE A 99 1.80 19.30 1.33
C PHE A 99 0.63 19.27 2.29
N ARG A 100 -0.57 19.05 1.76
CA ARG A 100 -1.80 18.79 2.52
C ARG A 100 -2.41 17.47 2.05
N ALA A 101 -2.50 16.50 2.95
CA ALA A 101 -3.11 15.20 2.64
C ALA A 101 -4.57 15.34 2.22
N ASP A 102 -5.03 14.45 1.34
CA ASP A 102 -6.45 14.31 1.02
C ASP A 102 -7.24 13.77 2.22
N ALA A 103 -8.52 14.13 2.28
CA ALA A 103 -9.43 13.69 3.34
C ALA A 103 -9.79 12.21 3.25
N THR A 104 -9.69 11.62 2.06
CA THR A 104 -10.03 10.22 1.79
C THR A 104 -8.80 9.43 1.32
N PRO A 105 -7.89 9.07 2.24
CA PRO A 105 -6.72 8.29 1.88
C PRO A 105 -7.13 6.91 1.38
N LYS A 106 -6.38 6.39 0.39
CA LYS A 106 -6.67 5.07 -0.19
C LYS A 106 -8.11 4.96 -0.69
N TYR A 107 -8.47 5.82 -1.62
CA TYR A 107 -9.84 5.99 -2.10
C TYR A 107 -10.58 4.68 -2.39
N TYR A 108 -9.96 3.77 -3.15
CA TYR A 108 -10.59 2.50 -3.53
C TYR A 108 -10.80 1.58 -2.31
N LEU A 109 -9.82 1.51 -1.41
CA LEU A 109 -9.93 0.77 -0.15
C LEU A 109 -11.00 1.40 0.75
N SER A 110 -10.97 2.73 0.92
CA SER A 110 -11.91 3.46 1.81
C SER A 110 -13.36 3.33 1.37
N ASN A 111 -13.60 3.14 0.07
CA ASN A 111 -14.92 2.96 -0.51
C ASN A 111 -15.30 1.47 -0.76
N SER A 112 -14.59 0.54 -0.13
CA SER A 112 -14.83 -0.90 -0.25
C SER A 112 -15.23 -1.52 1.09
N GLU A 113 -15.67 -2.78 1.05
CA GLU A 113 -15.92 -3.59 2.26
C GLU A 113 -14.64 -3.83 3.06
N TYR A 114 -13.47 -3.81 2.41
CA TYR A 114 -12.16 -4.02 3.04
C TYR A 114 -11.73 -2.90 4.01
N ARG A 115 -12.39 -1.73 4.00
CA ARG A 115 -12.06 -0.58 4.85
C ARG A 115 -12.07 -0.90 6.35
N VAL A 116 -12.83 -1.91 6.76
CA VAL A 116 -12.96 -2.31 8.17
C VAL A 116 -11.89 -3.29 8.63
N VAL A 117 -11.13 -3.86 7.68
CA VAL A 117 -10.11 -4.87 7.98
C VAL A 117 -8.84 -4.17 8.49
N PRO A 118 -8.35 -4.51 9.70
CA PRO A 118 -7.07 -4.01 10.16
C PRO A 118 -5.93 -4.49 9.26
N MET A 119 -5.12 -3.54 8.75
CA MET A 119 -4.04 -3.79 7.78
C MET A 119 -2.80 -2.99 8.12
N THR A 120 -1.64 -3.53 7.75
CA THR A 120 -0.39 -2.75 7.71
C THR A 120 -0.42 -1.72 6.57
N GLU A 121 0.49 -0.75 6.56
CA GLU A 121 0.53 0.27 5.52
C GLU A 121 0.81 -0.33 4.13
N ILE A 122 1.72 -1.31 4.06
CA ILE A 122 1.99 -2.01 2.79
C ILE A 122 0.75 -2.78 2.33
N GLN A 123 0.04 -3.47 3.23
CA GLN A 123 -1.21 -4.15 2.87
C GLN A 123 -2.25 -3.18 2.33
N LYS A 124 -2.46 -2.04 3.00
CA LYS A 124 -3.39 -1.00 2.53
C LYS A 124 -3.05 -0.54 1.11
N CYS A 125 -1.77 -0.33 0.81
CA CYS A 125 -1.32 0.03 -0.53
C CYS A 125 -1.65 -1.06 -1.56
N ARG A 126 -1.34 -2.32 -1.26
CA ARG A 126 -1.59 -3.45 -2.18
C ARG A 126 -3.07 -3.69 -2.41
N VAL A 127 -3.88 -3.68 -1.34
CA VAL A 127 -5.34 -3.85 -1.42
C VAL A 127 -5.97 -2.69 -2.19
N ASN A 128 -5.59 -1.43 -1.91
CA ASN A 128 -6.07 -0.27 -2.65
C ASN A 128 -5.78 -0.38 -4.16
N SER A 129 -4.58 -0.82 -4.52
CA SER A 129 -4.17 -1.00 -5.91
C SER A 129 -4.95 -2.12 -6.61
N ALA A 130 -5.12 -3.27 -5.95
CA ALA A 130 -5.90 -4.39 -6.49
C ALA A 130 -7.36 -3.98 -6.76
N LEU A 131 -7.98 -3.27 -5.81
CA LEU A 131 -9.34 -2.76 -5.96
C LEU A 131 -9.47 -1.76 -7.11
N ALA A 132 -8.49 -0.87 -7.30
CA ALA A 132 -8.45 0.06 -8.43
C ALA A 132 -8.39 -0.68 -9.77
N GLU A 133 -7.68 -1.81 -9.82
CA GLU A 133 -7.54 -2.67 -11.00
C GLU A 133 -8.66 -3.72 -11.12
N LYS A 134 -9.66 -3.70 -10.24
CA LYS A 134 -10.77 -4.67 -10.15
C LYS A 134 -10.29 -6.11 -9.98
N GLN A 135 -9.18 -6.30 -9.26
CA GLN A 135 -8.61 -7.59 -8.92
C GLN A 135 -8.99 -7.99 -7.50
N ASP A 136 -9.00 -9.31 -7.21
CA ASP A 136 -9.22 -9.81 -5.86
C ASP A 136 -8.01 -9.50 -4.96
N PRO A 137 -8.19 -8.72 -3.87
CA PRO A 137 -7.12 -8.41 -2.95
C PRO A 137 -6.82 -9.52 -1.93
N GLY A 138 -7.55 -10.63 -1.95
CA GLY A 138 -7.45 -11.71 -0.95
C GLY A 138 -6.04 -12.27 -0.76
N ALA A 139 -5.20 -12.28 -1.80
CA ALA A 139 -3.81 -12.74 -1.71
C ALA A 139 -2.93 -11.91 -0.77
N PHE A 140 -3.32 -10.65 -0.49
CA PHE A 140 -2.60 -9.73 0.39
C PHE A 140 -3.05 -9.81 1.84
N LEU A 141 -4.09 -10.61 2.15
CA LEU A 141 -4.70 -10.72 3.46
C LEU A 141 -4.42 -12.09 4.09
N SER A 142 -4.26 -12.11 5.40
CA SER A 142 -4.19 -13.37 6.16
C SER A 142 -5.57 -14.06 6.19
N ALA A 143 -5.57 -15.35 6.51
CA ALA A 143 -6.80 -16.10 6.66
C ALA A 143 -7.72 -15.50 7.76
N ARG A 144 -7.14 -14.93 8.82
CA ARG A 144 -7.89 -14.24 9.88
C ARG A 144 -8.51 -12.94 9.40
N GLN A 145 -7.81 -12.14 8.60
CA GLN A 145 -8.35 -10.92 8.01
C GLN A 145 -9.51 -11.23 7.06
N ILE A 146 -9.39 -12.29 6.25
CA ILE A 146 -10.48 -12.76 5.36
C ILE A 146 -11.69 -13.27 6.18
N ALA A 147 -11.45 -14.03 7.25
CA ALA A 147 -12.53 -14.48 8.14
C ALA A 147 -13.21 -13.29 8.82
N PHE A 148 -12.45 -12.31 9.29
CA PHE A 148 -12.98 -11.08 9.88
C PHE A 148 -13.86 -10.31 8.89
N LEU A 149 -13.44 -10.15 7.64
CA LEU A 149 -14.23 -9.49 6.61
C LEU A 149 -15.61 -10.16 6.44
N LYS A 150 -15.63 -11.50 6.39
CA LYS A 150 -16.89 -12.29 6.28
C LYS A 150 -17.83 -12.14 7.47
N THR A 151 -17.29 -11.89 8.66
CA THR A 151 -18.09 -11.71 9.89
C THR A 151 -18.48 -10.25 10.10
N SER A 152 -17.63 -9.30 9.75
CA SER A 152 -17.87 -7.86 9.95
C SER A 152 -18.94 -7.30 9.01
N SER A 153 -19.15 -7.90 7.85
CA SER A 153 -20.29 -7.59 7.00
C SER A 153 -21.65 -7.93 7.65
N ARG A 154 -21.64 -8.68 8.77
CA ARG A 154 -22.85 -9.05 9.54
C ARG A 154 -22.97 -8.34 10.89
N ASN A 155 -21.85 -7.90 11.50
CA ASN A 155 -21.83 -7.24 12.81
C ASN A 155 -20.65 -6.25 12.86
N CYS A 156 -20.87 -5.02 13.33
CA CYS A 156 -19.80 -4.04 13.58
C CYS A 156 -18.94 -4.46 14.77
N VAL A 157 -17.98 -5.35 14.56
CA VAL A 157 -16.99 -5.76 15.56
C VAL A 157 -15.67 -5.11 15.22
N SER A 158 -15.08 -4.40 16.19
CA SER A 158 -13.71 -3.87 16.06
C SER A 158 -12.72 -4.90 16.58
N ILE A 159 -11.70 -5.22 15.79
CA ILE A 159 -10.57 -6.03 16.22
C ILE A 159 -9.25 -5.26 15.99
N SER A 160 -8.20 -5.59 16.73
CA SER A 160 -6.90 -4.99 16.54
C SER A 160 -6.12 -5.66 15.41
N LEU A 161 -5.14 -4.95 14.85
CA LEU A 161 -4.25 -5.53 13.84
C LEU A 161 -3.48 -6.74 14.39
N LYS A 162 -3.14 -6.73 15.69
CA LYS A 162 -2.42 -7.85 16.34
C LYS A 162 -3.21 -9.15 16.34
N ASP A 163 -4.54 -9.06 16.42
CA ASP A 163 -5.44 -10.22 16.45
C ASP A 163 -5.65 -10.82 15.05
N CYS A 164 -5.17 -10.15 14.01
CA CYS A 164 -5.32 -10.58 12.60
C CYS A 164 -4.14 -11.40 12.08
N TRP A 165 -3.04 -11.53 12.85
CA TRP A 165 -1.82 -12.23 12.43
C TRP A 165 -1.59 -13.56 13.13
#